data_6f0177621c72bc05fafbaf61752eda8a
#
_entry.id   6f0177621c72bc05fafbaf61752eda8a
#
_cell.length_a   1.000
_cell.length_b   1.000
_cell.length_c   1.000
_cell.angle_alpha   90.00
_cell.angle_beta   90.00
_cell.angle_gamma   90.00
#
_symmetry.space_group_name_H-M   'P 1'
#
loop_
_entity.id
_entity.type
_entity.pdbx_description
1 polymer ?
#
loop_
_entity_poly.entity_id
_entity_poly.type
_entity_poly.pdbx_seq_one_letter_code
_entity_poly.pdbx_strand_id
1 'polypeptide(L)'
;PVAVDVKTALAAIAAADIAKAKGLGIVAGTQRRHDPRYRETIRRIHDGAIGQVVSGQVYWNQGGLWSNVRKPGWSDMEFQLRNWLYYTWLSGDHIVEQHVHNIDVANWVMGGHPVRATAMGGRQTRTDPLYGHIFDHFAVEYEYSDGRRVLSMCRQQDGTASKVGESFQGSLGQSNAYDTIEGKNAWKHARLEGMNPYV
;
A
#
# COMPACT_ATOMS: atom_id res chain seq x y z
N PRO A 1 -4.75 11.09 0.01
CA PRO A 1 -5.84 10.11 -0.21
C PRO A 1 -7.13 10.78 -0.66
N VAL A 2 -7.97 10.06 -1.42
CA VAL A 2 -9.31 10.55 -1.81
C VAL A 2 -10.29 10.44 -0.64
N ALA A 3 -10.07 9.46 0.23
CA ALA A 3 -10.85 9.20 1.43
C ALA A 3 -9.97 8.62 2.53
N VAL A 4 -10.33 8.87 3.78
CA VAL A 4 -9.58 8.40 4.96
C VAL A 4 -10.47 7.63 5.96
N ASP A 5 -11.75 7.49 5.65
CA ASP A 5 -12.75 6.75 6.42
C ASP A 5 -13.74 6.02 5.49
N VAL A 6 -14.51 5.10 6.07
CA VAL A 6 -15.45 4.27 5.30
C VAL A 6 -16.54 5.10 4.62
N LYS A 7 -17.07 6.13 5.30
CA LYS A 7 -18.15 6.96 4.75
C LYS A 7 -17.68 7.73 3.52
N THR A 8 -16.51 8.37 3.60
CA THR A 8 -15.95 9.13 2.48
C THR A 8 -15.46 8.20 1.37
N ALA A 9 -14.97 6.99 1.67
CA ALA A 9 -14.63 5.99 0.66
C ALA A 9 -15.87 5.53 -0.13
N LEU A 10 -16.97 5.25 0.53
CA LEU A 10 -18.23 4.88 -0.13
C LEU A 10 -18.78 6.03 -0.98
N ALA A 11 -18.67 7.27 -0.51
CA ALA A 11 -19.07 8.45 -1.30
C ALA A 11 -18.20 8.62 -2.54
N ALA A 12 -16.89 8.36 -2.45
CA ALA A 12 -15.97 8.40 -3.59
C ALA A 12 -16.32 7.32 -4.64
N ILE A 13 -16.66 6.11 -4.20
CA ILE A 13 -17.11 5.02 -5.10
C ILE A 13 -18.41 5.44 -5.81
N ALA A 14 -19.41 5.94 -5.09
CA ALA A 14 -20.66 6.41 -5.69
C ALA A 14 -20.42 7.57 -6.68
N ALA A 15 -19.50 8.49 -6.37
CA ALA A 15 -19.12 9.56 -7.30
C ALA A 15 -18.45 9.03 -8.56
N ALA A 16 -17.65 7.95 -8.46
CA ALA A 16 -17.03 7.30 -9.61
C ALA A 16 -18.07 6.69 -10.56
N ASP A 17 -19.12 6.07 -10.01
CA ASP A 17 -20.23 5.54 -10.82
C ASP A 17 -20.99 6.65 -11.56
N ILE A 18 -21.24 7.78 -10.89
CA ILE A 18 -21.86 8.97 -11.53
C ILE A 18 -20.94 9.53 -12.63
N ALA A 19 -19.63 9.63 -12.36
CA ALA A 19 -18.67 10.10 -13.36
C ALA A 19 -18.66 9.21 -14.60
N LYS A 20 -18.61 7.89 -14.40
CA LYS A 20 -18.67 6.89 -15.47
C LYS A 20 -19.94 7.03 -16.30
N ALA A 21 -21.11 7.19 -15.66
CA ALA A 21 -22.40 7.38 -16.36
C ALA A 21 -22.43 8.68 -17.20
N LYS A 22 -21.65 9.69 -16.81
CA LYS A 22 -21.50 10.97 -17.52
C LYS A 22 -20.35 11.02 -18.53
N GLY A 23 -19.64 9.91 -18.75
CA GLY A 23 -18.46 9.88 -19.62
C GLY A 23 -17.24 10.62 -19.06
N LEU A 24 -17.18 10.87 -17.74
CA LEU A 24 -16.07 11.52 -17.05
C LEU A 24 -15.11 10.48 -16.49
N GLY A 25 -13.81 10.84 -16.38
CA GLY A 25 -12.78 9.97 -15.83
C GLY A 25 -12.50 10.29 -14.35
N ILE A 26 -12.34 9.24 -13.54
CA ILE A 26 -11.72 9.31 -12.21
C ILE A 26 -10.61 8.28 -12.17
N VAL A 27 -9.42 8.68 -11.73
CA VAL A 27 -8.25 7.79 -11.60
C VAL A 27 -7.72 7.86 -10.19
N ALA A 28 -7.61 6.70 -9.52
CA ALA A 28 -6.92 6.57 -8.25
C ALA A 28 -5.43 6.28 -8.47
N GLY A 29 -4.57 6.80 -7.58
CA GLY A 29 -3.11 6.71 -7.69
C GLY A 29 -2.52 5.33 -7.34
N THR A 30 -3.13 4.22 -7.76
CA THR A 30 -2.60 2.86 -7.59
C THR A 30 -1.66 2.50 -8.76
N GLN A 31 -0.54 3.22 -8.88
CA GLN A 31 0.36 3.19 -10.04
C GLN A 31 0.92 1.80 -10.34
N ARG A 32 1.09 0.91 -9.35
CA ARG A 32 1.57 -0.45 -9.54
C ARG A 32 0.68 -1.28 -10.46
N ARG A 33 -0.63 -0.98 -10.50
CA ARG A 33 -1.59 -1.59 -11.42
C ARG A 33 -1.30 -1.27 -12.90
N HIS A 34 -0.50 -0.23 -13.16
CA HIS A 34 -0.13 0.22 -14.49
C HIS A 34 1.32 -0.11 -14.86
N ASP A 35 2.13 -0.56 -13.90
CA ASP A 35 3.52 -1.00 -14.14
C ASP A 35 3.52 -2.35 -14.88
N PRO A 36 4.15 -2.43 -16.07
CA PRO A 36 4.14 -3.65 -16.88
C PRO A 36 4.78 -4.86 -16.16
N ARG A 37 5.73 -4.64 -15.24
CA ARG A 37 6.37 -5.70 -14.45
C ARG A 37 5.39 -6.32 -13.48
N TYR A 38 4.67 -5.51 -12.69
CA TYR A 38 3.61 -6.01 -11.81
C TYR A 38 2.52 -6.72 -12.59
N ARG A 39 2.06 -6.11 -13.69
CA ARG A 39 0.99 -6.68 -14.52
C ARG A 39 1.35 -8.06 -15.06
N GLU A 40 2.54 -8.21 -15.63
CA GLU A 40 2.97 -9.49 -16.19
C GLU A 40 3.26 -10.52 -15.09
N THR A 41 3.92 -10.13 -13.99
CA THR A 41 4.22 -11.05 -12.90
C THR A 41 2.94 -11.58 -12.25
N ILE A 42 1.99 -10.68 -11.94
CA ILE A 42 0.72 -11.08 -11.30
C ILE A 42 -0.15 -11.91 -12.27
N ARG A 43 -0.16 -11.57 -13.56
CA ARG A 43 -0.81 -12.42 -14.57
C ARG A 43 -0.25 -13.85 -14.52
N ARG A 44 1.07 -14.02 -14.49
CA ARG A 44 1.71 -15.34 -14.37
C ARG A 44 1.37 -16.05 -13.07
N ILE A 45 1.29 -15.32 -11.95
CA ILE A 45 0.83 -15.89 -10.67
C ILE A 45 -0.59 -16.45 -10.81
N HIS A 46 -1.50 -15.69 -11.41
CA HIS A 46 -2.88 -16.12 -11.65
C HIS A 46 -2.97 -17.30 -12.64
N ASP A 47 -2.05 -17.38 -13.61
CA ASP A 47 -1.89 -18.50 -14.52
C ASP A 47 -1.23 -19.74 -13.85
N GLY A 48 -0.96 -19.69 -12.54
CA GLY A 48 -0.44 -20.82 -11.77
C GLY A 48 1.10 -20.96 -11.75
N ALA A 49 1.86 -19.95 -12.11
CA ALA A 49 3.34 -20.05 -12.16
C ALA A 49 3.96 -20.42 -10.80
N ILE A 50 3.38 -19.98 -9.68
CA ILE A 50 3.80 -20.40 -8.33
C ILE A 50 2.88 -21.47 -7.72
N GLY A 51 1.97 -22.04 -8.54
CA GLY A 51 0.92 -22.93 -8.07
C GLY A 51 -0.16 -22.18 -7.30
N GLN A 52 -0.78 -22.85 -6.34
CA GLN A 52 -1.79 -22.23 -5.48
C GLN A 52 -1.12 -21.27 -4.50
N VAL A 53 -1.53 -20.01 -4.47
CA VAL A 53 -1.02 -19.03 -3.50
C VAL A 53 -1.45 -19.46 -2.09
N VAL A 54 -0.52 -19.58 -1.17
CA VAL A 54 -0.76 -20.05 0.21
C VAL A 54 -0.79 -18.89 1.19
N SER A 55 0.18 -17.97 1.07
CA SER A 55 0.32 -16.82 1.98
C SER A 55 1.06 -15.67 1.29
N GLY A 56 1.03 -14.51 1.93
CA GLY A 56 1.78 -13.34 1.47
C GLY A 56 2.31 -12.50 2.62
N GLN A 57 3.30 -11.69 2.28
CA GLN A 57 3.86 -10.68 3.16
C GLN A 57 4.05 -9.39 2.36
N VAL A 58 3.63 -8.27 2.93
CA VAL A 58 3.76 -6.96 2.29
C VAL A 58 4.36 -5.95 3.27
N TYR A 59 5.25 -5.10 2.77
CA TYR A 59 6.05 -4.24 3.60
C TYR A 59 6.15 -2.82 3.04
N TRP A 60 6.00 -1.82 3.93
CA TRP A 60 6.45 -0.46 3.69
C TRP A 60 7.20 0.07 4.92
N ASN A 61 8.37 -0.49 5.16
CA ASN A 61 9.23 -0.09 6.27
C ASN A 61 10.29 0.88 5.76
N GLN A 62 10.24 2.11 6.23
CA GLN A 62 11.17 3.17 5.84
C GLN A 62 11.47 4.11 7.01
N GLY A 63 12.37 5.07 6.81
CA GLY A 63 12.62 6.18 7.72
C GLY A 63 11.52 7.24 7.67
N GLY A 64 11.76 8.36 8.37
CA GLY A 64 10.88 9.52 8.38
C GLY A 64 10.73 10.17 7.00
N LEU A 65 9.68 10.96 6.87
CA LEU A 65 9.38 11.76 5.69
C LEU A 65 9.55 13.25 6.02
N TRP A 66 9.30 14.09 5.03
CA TRP A 66 9.33 15.55 5.16
C TRP A 66 8.40 16.04 6.28
N SER A 67 8.77 17.12 6.93
CA SER A 67 7.93 17.86 7.88
C SER A 67 8.23 19.34 7.78
N ASN A 68 7.25 20.17 8.13
CA ASN A 68 7.38 21.61 8.13
C ASN A 68 7.30 22.14 9.56
N VAL A 69 8.37 22.75 10.03
CA VAL A 69 8.38 23.45 11.32
C VAL A 69 7.39 24.62 11.26
N ARG A 70 6.57 24.76 12.32
CA ARG A 70 5.60 25.86 12.41
C ARG A 70 6.29 27.21 12.33
N LYS A 71 5.79 28.09 11.48
CA LYS A 71 6.26 29.46 11.35
C LYS A 71 5.36 30.43 12.14
N PRO A 72 5.89 31.58 12.58
CA PRO A 72 5.06 32.64 13.17
C PRO A 72 3.92 33.03 12.23
N GLY A 73 2.73 33.21 12.77
CA GLY A 73 1.53 33.58 12.02
C GLY A 73 0.74 32.40 11.42
N TRP A 74 1.25 31.18 11.42
CA TRP A 74 0.46 30.03 10.98
C TRP A 74 -0.60 29.68 12.02
N SER A 75 -1.86 29.61 11.58
CA SER A 75 -2.94 29.03 12.37
C SER A 75 -2.73 27.52 12.57
N ASP A 76 -3.46 26.93 13.51
CA ASP A 76 -3.43 25.47 13.71
C ASP A 76 -3.89 24.72 12.45
N MET A 77 -4.91 25.22 11.78
CA MET A 77 -5.38 24.63 10.52
C MET A 77 -4.31 24.70 9.44
N GLU A 78 -3.65 25.86 9.27
CA GLU A 78 -2.59 25.99 8.27
C GLU A 78 -1.42 25.06 8.56
N PHE A 79 -1.01 24.94 9.84
CA PHE A 79 0.04 24.01 10.24
C PHE A 79 -0.32 22.55 9.91
N GLN A 80 -1.55 22.12 10.22
CA GLN A 80 -2.01 20.79 9.91
C GLN A 80 -2.06 20.53 8.39
N LEU A 81 -2.60 21.46 7.60
CA LEU A 81 -2.64 21.33 6.14
C LEU A 81 -1.25 21.24 5.51
N ARG A 82 -0.27 22.02 6.03
CA ARG A 82 1.13 21.96 5.58
C ARG A 82 1.87 20.70 6.02
N ASN A 83 1.37 20.03 7.06
CA ASN A 83 1.87 18.75 7.58
C ASN A 83 0.81 17.65 7.46
N TRP A 84 -0.01 17.70 6.42
CA TRP A 84 -1.17 16.82 6.22
C TRP A 84 -0.86 15.33 6.42
N LEU A 85 0.35 14.92 6.07
CA LEU A 85 0.85 13.55 6.22
C LEU A 85 0.70 13.02 7.67
N TYR A 86 0.84 13.90 8.66
CA TYR A 86 0.89 13.55 10.09
C TYR A 86 -0.45 13.69 10.82
N TYR A 87 -1.53 13.92 10.08
CA TYR A 87 -2.87 14.07 10.63
C TYR A 87 -3.83 13.07 10.02
N THR A 88 -4.38 12.17 10.85
CA THR A 88 -5.21 11.04 10.41
C THR A 88 -6.41 11.49 9.58
N TRP A 89 -7.02 12.62 9.93
CA TRP A 89 -8.18 13.14 9.19
C TRP A 89 -7.84 13.63 7.78
N LEU A 90 -6.56 13.85 7.48
CA LEU A 90 -6.05 14.26 6.17
C LEU A 90 -5.41 13.09 5.40
N SER A 91 -4.62 12.26 6.10
CA SER A 91 -3.81 11.21 5.47
C SER A 91 -4.41 9.80 5.61
N GLY A 92 -5.25 9.55 6.62
CA GLY A 92 -5.65 8.20 7.00
C GLY A 92 -4.54 7.42 7.71
N ASP A 93 -3.48 8.13 8.17
CA ASP A 93 -2.23 7.57 8.66
C ASP A 93 -1.38 6.94 7.54
N HIS A 94 -0.12 6.60 7.81
CA HIS A 94 0.78 6.08 6.77
C HIS A 94 0.39 4.68 6.25
N ILE A 95 -0.47 3.97 6.96
CA ILE A 95 -1.04 2.70 6.46
C ILE A 95 -1.97 2.95 5.27
N VAL A 96 -2.70 4.07 5.24
CA VAL A 96 -3.58 4.47 4.13
C VAL A 96 -2.81 5.29 3.09
N GLU A 97 -1.94 6.21 3.53
CA GLU A 97 -1.27 7.14 2.61
C GLU A 97 -0.17 6.46 1.80
N GLN A 98 0.63 5.60 2.42
CA GLN A 98 1.79 4.95 1.79
C GLN A 98 1.54 3.46 1.54
N HIS A 99 1.19 2.73 2.59
CA HIS A 99 1.16 1.28 2.56
C HIS A 99 -0.01 0.70 1.77
N VAL A 100 -1.01 1.50 1.44
CA VAL A 100 -2.11 1.15 0.54
C VAL A 100 -1.61 0.52 -0.77
N HIS A 101 -0.46 0.97 -1.29
CA HIS A 101 0.12 0.42 -2.51
C HIS A 101 0.47 -1.07 -2.40
N ASN A 102 0.99 -1.51 -1.25
CA ASN A 102 1.32 -2.92 -1.02
C ASN A 102 0.08 -3.74 -0.68
N ILE A 103 -0.88 -3.14 0.07
CA ILE A 103 -2.17 -3.79 0.37
C ILE A 103 -2.96 -4.00 -0.93
N ASP A 104 -2.93 -3.04 -1.86
CA ASP A 104 -3.55 -3.17 -3.18
C ASP A 104 -2.93 -4.33 -3.99
N VAL A 105 -1.60 -4.46 -3.97
CA VAL A 105 -0.92 -5.60 -4.61
C VAL A 105 -1.33 -6.92 -3.96
N ALA A 106 -1.44 -6.96 -2.61
CA ALA A 106 -1.91 -8.16 -1.92
C ALA A 106 -3.32 -8.56 -2.38
N ASN A 107 -4.25 -7.61 -2.41
CA ASN A 107 -5.61 -7.84 -2.89
C ASN A 107 -5.63 -8.31 -4.36
N TRP A 108 -4.74 -7.77 -5.17
CA TRP A 108 -4.63 -8.15 -6.58
C TRP A 108 -4.12 -9.59 -6.72
N VAL A 109 -3.05 -9.97 -6.04
CA VAL A 109 -2.50 -11.34 -6.07
C VAL A 109 -3.50 -12.34 -5.49
N MET A 110 -4.16 -11.98 -4.38
CA MET A 110 -5.16 -12.85 -3.73
C MET A 110 -6.48 -12.96 -4.50
N GLY A 111 -6.73 -12.05 -5.46
CA GLY A 111 -7.95 -12.03 -6.26
C GLY A 111 -9.19 -11.52 -5.54
N GLY A 112 -9.03 -10.80 -4.43
CA GLY A 112 -10.16 -10.28 -3.64
C GLY A 112 -9.72 -9.43 -2.46
N HIS A 113 -10.67 -9.13 -1.57
CA HIS A 113 -10.44 -8.34 -0.37
C HIS A 113 -10.45 -9.23 0.88
N PRO A 114 -9.70 -8.88 1.94
CA PRO A 114 -9.76 -9.61 3.20
C PRO A 114 -11.14 -9.44 3.86
N VAL A 115 -11.56 -10.50 4.58
CA VAL A 115 -12.82 -10.51 5.35
C VAL A 115 -12.60 -10.21 6.82
N ARG A 116 -11.33 -10.27 7.28
CA ARG A 116 -10.93 -9.95 8.65
C ARG A 116 -9.54 -9.32 8.67
N ALA A 117 -9.31 -8.44 9.63
CA ALA A 117 -8.01 -7.87 9.95
C ALA A 117 -7.78 -7.92 11.46
N THR A 118 -6.60 -8.39 11.89
CA THR A 118 -6.13 -8.31 13.26
C THR A 118 -4.86 -7.49 13.27
N ALA A 119 -4.81 -6.44 14.10
CA ALA A 119 -3.76 -5.44 14.00
C ALA A 119 -3.16 -5.09 15.35
N MET A 120 -1.86 -4.75 15.32
CA MET A 120 -1.15 -4.04 16.37
C MET A 120 -0.45 -2.84 15.74
N GLY A 121 -0.32 -1.75 16.50
CA GLY A 121 0.36 -0.55 16.05
C GLY A 121 0.47 0.47 17.15
N GLY A 122 1.22 1.52 16.91
CA GLY A 122 1.39 2.55 17.91
C GLY A 122 2.29 3.71 17.45
N ARG A 123 2.46 4.65 18.37
CA ARG A 123 3.34 5.80 18.26
C ARG A 123 4.38 5.71 19.36
N GLN A 124 5.61 5.40 18.99
CA GLN A 124 6.70 5.10 19.93
C GLN A 124 7.89 6.05 19.80
N THR A 125 8.28 6.39 18.59
CA THR A 125 9.46 7.22 18.32
C THR A 125 9.11 8.63 17.82
N ARG A 126 8.06 8.77 17.05
CA ARG A 126 7.62 10.04 16.45
C ARG A 126 6.61 10.75 17.35
N THR A 127 7.03 11.03 18.59
CA THR A 127 6.17 11.62 19.65
C THR A 127 6.16 13.13 19.68
N ASP A 128 7.10 13.79 18.98
CA ASP A 128 7.15 15.24 18.88
C ASP A 128 5.87 15.82 18.25
N PRO A 129 5.33 16.96 18.72
CA PRO A 129 4.18 17.63 18.14
C PRO A 129 4.30 17.93 16.63
N LEU A 130 5.52 18.04 16.10
CA LEU A 130 5.78 18.18 14.67
C LEU A 130 5.17 17.06 13.82
N TYR A 131 5.07 15.86 14.39
CA TYR A 131 4.53 14.67 13.72
C TYR A 131 3.05 14.43 14.01
N GLY A 132 2.30 15.46 14.41
CA GLY A 132 0.86 15.38 14.62
C GLY A 132 0.47 14.25 15.57
N HIS A 133 -0.41 13.35 15.13
CA HIS A 133 -0.96 12.28 15.97
C HIS A 133 -1.05 10.91 15.29
N ILE A 134 -0.41 10.74 14.13
CA ILE A 134 -0.35 9.43 13.46
C ILE A 134 0.53 8.43 14.24
N PHE A 135 0.33 7.17 13.96
CA PHE A 135 1.23 6.11 14.43
C PHE A 135 2.54 6.12 13.64
N ASP A 136 3.56 5.47 14.15
CA ASP A 136 4.84 5.27 13.45
C ASP A 136 5.09 3.82 13.02
N HIS A 137 4.23 2.89 13.44
CA HIS A 137 4.28 1.49 13.00
C HIS A 137 2.93 0.81 13.07
N PHE A 138 2.74 -0.16 12.15
CA PHE A 138 1.61 -1.09 12.12
C PHE A 138 2.10 -2.48 11.75
N ALA A 139 1.48 -3.51 12.37
CA ALA A 139 1.55 -4.89 11.95
C ALA A 139 0.11 -5.43 11.87
N VAL A 140 -0.28 -5.92 10.70
CA VAL A 140 -1.65 -6.36 10.43
C VAL A 140 -1.62 -7.73 9.78
N GLU A 141 -2.42 -8.65 10.27
CA GLU A 141 -2.75 -9.89 9.60
C GLU A 141 -4.11 -9.73 8.92
N TYR A 142 -4.11 -9.88 7.60
CA TYR A 142 -5.34 -9.91 6.78
C TYR A 142 -5.71 -11.36 6.48
N GLU A 143 -6.96 -11.74 6.78
CA GLU A 143 -7.53 -13.04 6.47
C GLU A 143 -8.53 -12.91 5.31
N TYR A 144 -8.34 -13.72 4.27
CA TYR A 144 -9.22 -13.80 3.11
C TYR A 144 -10.30 -14.88 3.30
N SER A 145 -11.37 -14.84 2.51
CA SER A 145 -12.54 -15.70 2.67
C SER A 145 -12.24 -17.21 2.55
N ASP A 146 -11.15 -17.56 1.87
CA ASP A 146 -10.67 -18.93 1.70
C ASP A 146 -9.65 -19.37 2.77
N GLY A 147 -9.43 -18.55 3.79
CA GLY A 147 -8.51 -18.83 4.91
C GLY A 147 -7.05 -18.45 4.65
N ARG A 148 -6.69 -18.01 3.43
CA ARG A 148 -5.33 -17.50 3.16
C ARG A 148 -5.07 -16.23 3.96
N ARG A 149 -3.80 -16.01 4.32
CA ARG A 149 -3.40 -14.88 5.14
C ARG A 149 -2.28 -14.07 4.51
N VAL A 150 -2.32 -12.76 4.73
CA VAL A 150 -1.25 -11.82 4.38
C VAL A 150 -0.82 -11.07 5.62
N LEU A 151 0.47 -11.16 5.94
CA LEU A 151 1.10 -10.32 6.94
C LEU A 151 1.51 -9.00 6.30
N SER A 152 1.10 -7.91 6.91
CA SER A 152 1.30 -6.56 6.44
C SER A 152 2.02 -5.75 7.51
N MET A 153 3.16 -5.15 7.18
CA MET A 153 3.93 -4.31 8.10
C MET A 153 4.28 -2.99 7.44
N CYS A 154 4.03 -1.89 8.14
CA CYS A 154 4.53 -0.60 7.74
C CYS A 154 5.07 0.18 8.93
N ARG A 155 6.14 0.94 8.69
CA ARG A 155 6.85 1.67 9.73
C ARG A 155 7.55 2.89 9.13
N GLN A 156 7.54 3.98 9.88
CA GLN A 156 8.27 5.21 9.57
C GLN A 156 9.14 5.60 10.78
N GLN A 157 10.25 4.90 10.97
CA GLN A 157 11.19 5.10 12.08
C GLN A 157 12.61 5.18 11.53
N ASP A 158 13.33 6.27 11.86
CA ASP A 158 14.72 6.47 11.46
C ASP A 158 15.66 5.48 12.14
N GLY A 159 16.80 5.22 11.52
CA GLY A 159 17.82 4.31 12.05
C GLY A 159 17.45 2.84 12.02
N THR A 160 16.40 2.46 11.31
CA THR A 160 15.92 1.08 11.21
C THR A 160 16.05 0.52 9.79
N ALA A 161 16.09 -0.80 9.65
CA ALA A 161 16.19 -1.46 8.33
C ALA A 161 15.01 -1.10 7.43
N SER A 162 15.27 -0.69 6.21
CA SER A 162 14.25 -0.40 5.20
C SER A 162 13.86 -1.67 4.43
N LYS A 163 12.56 -1.85 4.20
CA LYS A 163 12.02 -2.88 3.32
C LYS A 163 10.70 -2.38 2.72
N VAL A 164 10.69 -2.18 1.41
CA VAL A 164 9.46 -1.87 0.67
C VAL A 164 9.30 -2.91 -0.42
N GLY A 165 8.18 -3.62 -0.43
CA GLY A 165 7.91 -4.68 -1.41
C GLY A 165 6.99 -5.76 -0.87
N GLU A 166 6.85 -6.81 -1.66
CA GLU A 166 5.96 -7.93 -1.45
C GLU A 166 6.70 -9.27 -1.55
N SER A 167 6.13 -10.31 -0.96
CA SER A 167 6.55 -11.70 -1.13
C SER A 167 5.32 -12.61 -0.99
N PHE A 168 5.09 -13.45 -1.98
CA PHE A 168 3.99 -14.41 -1.98
C PHE A 168 4.53 -15.81 -2.13
N GLN A 169 4.06 -16.72 -1.28
CA GLN A 169 4.37 -18.13 -1.29
C GLN A 169 3.24 -18.90 -1.98
N GLY A 170 3.61 -19.77 -2.90
CA GLY A 170 2.72 -20.70 -3.55
C GLY A 170 3.20 -22.14 -3.41
N SER A 171 2.37 -23.11 -3.81
CA SER A 171 2.68 -24.54 -3.71
C SER A 171 3.80 -25.02 -4.65
N LEU A 172 4.18 -24.25 -5.67
CA LEU A 172 5.22 -24.57 -6.64
C LEU A 172 6.39 -23.56 -6.66
N GLY A 173 6.33 -22.51 -5.86
CA GLY A 173 7.36 -21.47 -5.82
C GLY A 173 6.92 -20.22 -5.08
N GLN A 174 7.67 -19.15 -5.27
CA GLN A 174 7.39 -17.85 -4.66
C GLN A 174 7.59 -16.70 -5.66
N SER A 175 7.08 -15.52 -5.33
CA SER A 175 7.22 -14.33 -6.16
C SER A 175 7.26 -13.06 -5.30
N ASN A 176 8.00 -12.05 -5.78
CA ASN A 176 7.94 -10.69 -5.24
C ASN A 176 6.77 -9.86 -5.83
N ALA A 177 5.91 -10.46 -6.64
CA ALA A 177 4.83 -9.84 -7.41
C ALA A 177 5.26 -8.74 -8.40
N TYR A 178 6.49 -8.27 -8.30
CA TYR A 178 7.02 -7.15 -9.08
C TYR A 178 7.62 -7.60 -10.42
N ASP A 179 8.63 -8.46 -10.36
CA ASP A 179 9.40 -8.84 -11.57
C ASP A 179 9.97 -10.27 -11.52
N THR A 180 9.81 -10.99 -10.42
CA THR A 180 10.52 -12.26 -10.19
C THR A 180 9.58 -13.36 -9.69
N ILE A 181 9.69 -14.53 -10.29
CA ILE A 181 9.12 -15.80 -9.87
C ILE A 181 10.25 -16.78 -9.65
N GLU A 182 10.29 -17.45 -8.51
CA GLU A 182 11.25 -18.48 -8.15
C GLU A 182 10.55 -19.80 -7.89
N GLY A 183 11.25 -20.92 -8.10
CA GLY A 183 10.74 -22.27 -7.92
C GLY A 183 10.58 -23.04 -9.22
N LYS A 184 9.57 -23.89 -9.33
CA LYS A 184 9.39 -24.82 -10.46
C LYS A 184 9.32 -24.11 -11.83
N ASN A 185 8.66 -22.96 -11.90
CA ASN A 185 8.48 -22.19 -13.13
C ASN A 185 9.17 -20.82 -13.00
N ALA A 186 10.45 -20.85 -12.61
CA ALA A 186 11.24 -19.65 -12.40
C ALA A 186 11.22 -18.71 -13.63
N TRP A 187 11.00 -17.42 -13.37
CA TRP A 187 10.93 -16.40 -14.40
C TRP A 187 11.30 -15.02 -13.82
N LYS A 188 11.91 -14.19 -14.67
CA LYS A 188 12.20 -12.80 -14.33
C LYS A 188 11.82 -11.91 -15.51
N HIS A 189 11.16 -10.79 -15.21
CA HIS A 189 10.86 -9.78 -16.21
C HIS A 189 12.15 -9.20 -16.79
N ALA A 190 12.23 -9.07 -18.11
CA ALA A 190 13.35 -8.39 -18.74
C ALA A 190 13.46 -6.95 -18.23
N ARG A 191 14.68 -6.45 -18.08
CA ARG A 191 14.89 -5.06 -17.66
C ARG A 191 14.28 -4.13 -18.71
N LEU A 192 13.47 -3.18 -18.25
CA LEU A 192 12.93 -2.13 -19.11
C LEU A 192 14.03 -1.08 -19.29
N GLU A 193 14.70 -1.09 -20.43
CA GLU A 193 15.68 -0.05 -20.76
C GLU A 193 14.94 1.23 -21.18
N GLY A 194 15.37 2.36 -20.60
CA GLY A 194 14.86 3.70 -20.97
C GLY A 194 13.44 4.05 -20.58
N MET A 195 12.71 3.18 -19.89
CA MET A 195 11.37 3.50 -19.39
C MET A 195 11.40 3.85 -17.90
N ASN A 196 10.95 5.05 -17.57
CA ASN A 196 10.50 5.34 -16.23
C ASN A 196 9.07 4.76 -16.08
N PRO A 197 8.85 3.75 -15.24
CA PRO A 197 7.53 3.11 -15.10
C PRO A 197 6.45 4.02 -14.53
N TYR A 198 6.83 5.22 -14.09
CA TYR A 198 5.96 6.22 -13.46
C TYR A 198 5.78 7.49 -14.30
N VAL A 199 6.18 7.48 -15.57
CA VAL A 199 5.99 8.58 -16.53
C VAL A 199 5.23 8.09 -17.75
#